data_332b3c60bb00bd8b602226b097e6c31e
#
_entry.id   332b3c60bb00bd8b602226b097e6c31e
#
_cell.length_a   1.000
_cell.length_b   1.000
_cell.length_c   1.000
_cell.angle_alpha   90.00
_cell.angle_beta   90.00
_cell.angle_gamma   90.00
#
_symmetry.space_group_name_H-M   'P 1'
#
loop_
_entity.id
_entity.type
_entity.pdbx_description
1 polymer ?
#
loop_
_entity_poly.entity_id
_entity_poly.type
_entity_poly.pdbx_seq_one_letter_code
_entity_poly.pdbx_strand_id
1 'polypeptide(L)'
;MRRVVLALIAIALLALIPRAALAKGATIGDPLRIAVRGAPDAFYYKPQARGAKPVIMYLHGRGGNPAEDCRKWARVATQFGWVVCPSGSGVNDAGGRTWTNGTVDAQRVIDATITALRDKYKSKVQRRGNVLVGFSEGAWVAMNVGLKDQRTWSRWLILGASDAYWGDVTEALGKEKRKVERVYLLTGENDGVARNTVRVGETLKKVKVPVKVKLVAGMGHEVPSDRMISTYRRPLAWLVNTPK
;
A
#
# COMPACT_ATOMS: atom_id res chain seq x y z
N MET A 1 1.96 -80.61 -7.44
CA MET A 1 2.63 -79.36 -7.13
C MET A 1 1.66 -78.20 -7.46
N ARG A 2 0.99 -77.66 -6.41
CA ARG A 2 0.03 -76.55 -6.57
C ARG A 2 0.75 -75.25 -6.23
N ARG A 3 0.82 -74.29 -7.18
CA ARG A 3 1.36 -72.93 -6.95
C ARG A 3 0.19 -72.08 -6.47
N VAL A 4 0.29 -71.55 -5.26
CA VAL A 4 -0.59 -70.55 -4.68
C VAL A 4 -0.11 -69.19 -5.16
N VAL A 5 -0.98 -68.45 -5.85
CA VAL A 5 -0.73 -67.06 -6.24
C VAL A 5 -1.39 -66.18 -5.19
N LEU A 6 -0.53 -65.49 -4.42
CA LEU A 6 -0.98 -64.43 -3.46
C LEU A 6 -1.21 -63.14 -4.22
N ALA A 7 -2.43 -62.72 -4.31
CA ALA A 7 -2.79 -61.38 -4.83
C ALA A 7 -2.66 -60.37 -3.66
N LEU A 8 -1.73 -59.46 -3.79
CA LEU A 8 -1.60 -58.28 -2.89
C LEU A 8 -2.59 -57.22 -3.32
N ILE A 9 -3.63 -56.98 -2.51
CA ILE A 9 -4.55 -55.88 -2.66
C ILE A 9 -3.91 -54.63 -2.00
N ALA A 10 -3.42 -53.71 -2.82
CA ALA A 10 -2.98 -52.38 -2.36
C ALA A 10 -4.19 -51.50 -2.11
N ILE A 11 -4.55 -51.29 -0.84
CA ILE A 11 -5.57 -50.33 -0.45
C ILE A 11 -4.93 -48.94 -0.48
N ALA A 12 -5.26 -48.16 -1.51
CA ALA A 12 -4.90 -46.74 -1.59
C ALA A 12 -5.78 -45.96 -0.60
N LEU A 13 -5.24 -45.60 0.56
CA LEU A 13 -5.83 -44.60 1.45
C LEU A 13 -5.71 -43.23 0.77
N LEU A 14 -6.74 -42.78 0.07
CA LEU A 14 -6.91 -41.38 -0.26
C LEU A 14 -7.10 -40.58 1.04
N ALA A 15 -6.06 -39.95 1.51
CA ALA A 15 -6.16 -38.97 2.56
C ALA A 15 -7.05 -37.81 2.09
N LEU A 16 -8.28 -37.74 2.60
CA LEU A 16 -9.15 -36.59 2.49
C LEU A 16 -8.50 -35.42 3.24
N ILE A 17 -7.72 -34.62 2.52
CA ILE A 17 -7.27 -33.32 3.02
C ILE A 17 -8.54 -32.47 3.16
N PRO A 18 -8.93 -32.04 4.37
CA PRO A 18 -10.07 -31.15 4.51
C PRO A 18 -9.73 -29.88 3.73
N ARG A 19 -10.45 -29.61 2.64
CA ARG A 19 -10.47 -28.29 2.02
C ARG A 19 -10.87 -27.33 3.13
N ALA A 20 -9.88 -26.57 3.62
CA ALA A 20 -10.15 -25.47 4.51
C ALA A 20 -11.24 -24.63 3.87
N ALA A 21 -12.42 -24.64 4.46
CA ALA A 21 -13.54 -23.82 4.07
C ALA A 21 -13.01 -22.39 4.05
N LEU A 22 -13.03 -21.75 2.88
CA LEU A 22 -12.79 -20.32 2.75
C LEU A 22 -13.74 -19.65 3.73
N ALA A 23 -13.21 -19.23 4.86
CA ALA A 23 -13.97 -18.52 5.87
C ALA A 23 -14.65 -17.35 5.16
N LYS A 24 -15.99 -17.35 5.15
CA LYS A 24 -16.81 -16.20 4.76
C LYS A 24 -16.18 -15.00 5.44
N GLY A 25 -15.76 -14.01 4.66
CA GLY A 25 -14.86 -12.94 5.07
C GLY A 25 -15.28 -12.34 6.41
N ALA A 26 -14.43 -12.50 7.41
CA ALA A 26 -14.64 -11.90 8.72
C ALA A 26 -14.88 -10.40 8.51
N THR A 27 -15.97 -9.89 9.07
CA THR A 27 -16.30 -8.46 9.01
C THR A 27 -15.16 -7.70 9.68
N ILE A 28 -14.48 -6.83 8.93
CA ILE A 28 -13.44 -5.98 9.50
C ILE A 28 -14.16 -4.92 10.33
N GLY A 29 -13.90 -4.90 11.62
CA GLY A 29 -14.42 -3.88 12.54
C GLY A 29 -13.96 -2.47 12.17
N ASP A 30 -14.41 -1.47 12.92
CA ASP A 30 -14.03 -0.09 12.70
C ASP A 30 -12.53 0.16 12.91
N PRO A 31 -11.93 1.11 12.17
CA PRO A 31 -10.55 1.49 12.40
C PRO A 31 -10.38 2.14 13.77
N LEU A 32 -9.24 1.90 14.37
CA LEU A 32 -8.82 2.64 15.55
C LEU A 32 -8.47 4.08 15.16
N ARG A 33 -8.76 5.02 16.04
CA ARG A 33 -8.47 6.44 15.85
C ARG A 33 -7.24 6.83 16.69
N ILE A 34 -6.43 7.72 16.14
CA ILE A 34 -5.29 8.31 16.85
C ILE A 34 -5.31 9.83 16.67
N ALA A 35 -5.24 10.54 17.79
CA ALA A 35 -5.09 11.99 17.78
C ALA A 35 -3.70 12.36 17.27
N VAL A 36 -3.63 13.32 16.35
CA VAL A 36 -2.40 13.78 15.71
C VAL A 36 -2.18 15.25 16.06
N ARG A 37 -1.09 15.55 16.78
CA ARG A 37 -0.80 16.91 17.20
C ARG A 37 -0.63 17.85 16.02
N GLY A 38 -1.42 18.89 15.94
CA GLY A 38 -1.36 19.92 14.90
C GLY A 38 -1.86 19.45 13.52
N ALA A 39 -2.58 18.33 13.44
CA ALA A 39 -3.19 17.82 12.23
C ALA A 39 -4.53 17.14 12.54
N PRO A 40 -5.38 16.86 11.55
CA PRO A 40 -6.57 16.06 11.78
C PRO A 40 -6.21 14.66 12.24
N ASP A 41 -7.11 14.01 12.97
CA ASP A 41 -6.93 12.65 13.44
C ASP A 41 -6.73 11.67 12.31
N ALA A 42 -5.95 10.63 12.56
CA ALA A 42 -5.72 9.54 11.63
C ALA A 42 -6.41 8.25 12.09
N PHE A 43 -6.63 7.37 11.14
CA PHE A 43 -7.23 6.06 11.36
C PHE A 43 -6.19 4.96 11.11
N TYR A 44 -6.31 3.83 11.83
CA TYR A 44 -5.33 2.77 11.66
C TYR A 44 -5.84 1.40 12.08
N TYR A 45 -5.18 0.36 11.55
CA TYR A 45 -5.29 -1.02 12.02
C TYR A 45 -3.93 -1.57 12.42
N LYS A 46 -3.94 -2.41 13.44
CA LYS A 46 -2.73 -3.13 13.89
C LYS A 46 -2.37 -4.24 12.89
N PRO A 47 -1.09 -4.60 12.76
CA PRO A 47 -0.70 -5.75 11.98
C PRO A 47 -1.21 -7.06 12.60
N GLN A 48 -1.48 -8.06 11.77
CA GLN A 48 -1.88 -9.39 12.23
C GLN A 48 -0.74 -10.12 12.93
N ALA A 49 0.49 -9.94 12.47
CA ALA A 49 1.65 -10.61 13.03
C ALA A 49 2.32 -9.79 14.14
N ARG A 50 2.88 -10.46 15.15
CA ARG A 50 3.62 -9.86 16.25
C ARG A 50 4.97 -9.28 15.80
N GLY A 51 5.60 -8.51 16.69
CA GLY A 51 6.92 -7.90 16.50
C GLY A 51 6.87 -6.55 15.78
N ALA A 52 8.06 -6.00 15.47
CA ALA A 52 8.20 -4.76 14.73
C ALA A 52 7.75 -4.94 13.28
N LYS A 53 6.82 -4.10 12.82
CA LYS A 53 6.26 -4.17 11.48
C LYS A 53 6.35 -2.82 10.78
N PRO A 54 6.48 -2.82 9.42
CA PRO A 54 6.44 -1.59 8.65
C PRO A 54 5.07 -0.93 8.73
N VAL A 55 5.05 0.36 8.48
CA VAL A 55 3.82 1.13 8.24
C VAL A 55 3.51 1.09 6.75
N ILE A 56 2.27 0.81 6.44
CA ILE A 56 1.65 0.96 5.13
C ILE A 56 0.69 2.15 5.28
N MET A 57 1.15 3.33 4.87
CA MET A 57 0.38 4.56 5.01
C MET A 57 -0.35 4.86 3.71
N TYR A 58 -1.67 4.92 3.78
CA TYR A 58 -2.51 5.23 2.63
C TYR A 58 -2.93 6.69 2.62
N LEU A 59 -2.61 7.37 1.55
CA LEU A 59 -2.98 8.74 1.26
C LEU A 59 -4.14 8.74 0.25
N HIS A 60 -5.29 9.20 0.72
CA HIS A 60 -6.53 9.19 -0.05
C HIS A 60 -6.51 10.17 -1.23
N GLY A 61 -7.38 9.95 -2.21
CA GLY A 61 -7.64 10.91 -3.28
C GLY A 61 -8.48 12.10 -2.80
N ARG A 62 -8.68 13.07 -3.66
CA ARG A 62 -9.54 14.23 -3.37
C ARG A 62 -10.96 13.78 -3.02
N GLY A 63 -11.52 14.31 -1.94
CA GLY A 63 -12.84 13.92 -1.45
C GLY A 63 -12.87 12.58 -0.72
N GLY A 64 -11.72 12.04 -0.32
CA GLY A 64 -11.63 10.75 0.36
C GLY A 64 -12.23 10.76 1.78
N ASN A 65 -12.57 9.55 2.25
CA ASN A 65 -12.96 9.30 3.63
C ASN A 65 -11.88 8.39 4.26
N PRO A 66 -10.96 8.94 5.07
CA PRO A 66 -9.83 8.18 5.62
C PRO A 66 -10.24 6.96 6.45
N ALA A 67 -11.36 7.02 7.18
CA ALA A 67 -11.85 5.89 7.99
C ALA A 67 -12.32 4.73 7.09
N GLU A 68 -13.15 5.04 6.09
CA GLU A 68 -13.65 4.05 5.13
C GLU A 68 -12.52 3.47 4.27
N ASP A 69 -11.61 4.32 3.82
CA ASP A 69 -10.45 3.88 3.05
C ASP A 69 -9.54 2.99 3.89
N CYS A 70 -9.35 3.31 5.16
CA CYS A 70 -8.58 2.48 6.08
C CYS A 70 -9.20 1.09 6.24
N ARG A 71 -10.53 1.01 6.32
CA ARG A 71 -11.27 -0.27 6.39
C ARG A 71 -11.07 -1.09 5.11
N LYS A 72 -11.10 -0.46 3.93
CA LYS A 72 -10.82 -1.13 2.65
C LYS A 72 -9.40 -1.70 2.63
N TRP A 73 -8.41 -0.89 3.00
CA TRP A 73 -7.00 -1.29 3.00
C TRP A 73 -6.67 -2.34 4.05
N ALA A 74 -7.35 -2.35 5.19
CA ALA A 74 -7.15 -3.36 6.23
C ALA A 74 -7.37 -4.79 5.72
N ARG A 75 -8.28 -4.99 4.75
CA ARG A 75 -8.58 -6.30 4.15
C ARG A 75 -7.37 -6.97 3.51
N VAL A 76 -6.42 -6.18 3.03
CA VAL A 76 -5.26 -6.69 2.30
C VAL A 76 -3.94 -6.37 2.96
N ALA A 77 -3.81 -5.27 3.71
CA ALA A 77 -2.52 -4.75 4.13
C ALA A 77 -2.12 -5.14 5.56
N THR A 78 -3.05 -5.47 6.46
CA THR A 78 -2.75 -5.84 7.86
C THR A 78 -1.86 -7.09 8.00
N GLN A 79 -1.87 -7.98 7.03
CA GLN A 79 -0.96 -9.13 6.99
C GLN A 79 0.51 -8.71 6.77
N PHE A 80 0.75 -7.53 6.21
CA PHE A 80 2.09 -7.01 5.89
C PHE A 80 2.60 -6.00 6.92
N GLY A 81 1.72 -5.23 7.56
CA GLY A 81 2.13 -4.17 8.47
C GLY A 81 0.98 -3.40 9.10
N TRP A 82 1.32 -2.28 9.73
CA TRP A 82 0.36 -1.30 10.23
C TRP A 82 -0.31 -0.63 9.05
N VAL A 83 -1.62 -0.60 9.01
CA VAL A 83 -2.38 0.19 8.03
C VAL A 83 -2.71 1.52 8.66
N VAL A 84 -2.27 2.61 8.09
CA VAL A 84 -2.44 3.95 8.66
C VAL A 84 -2.96 4.89 7.58
N CYS A 85 -4.02 5.60 7.89
CA CYS A 85 -4.71 6.48 6.95
C CYS A 85 -4.87 7.86 7.59
N PRO A 86 -3.90 8.77 7.36
CA PRO A 86 -4.03 10.13 7.81
C PRO A 86 -5.15 10.84 7.05
N SER A 87 -5.71 11.87 7.68
CA SER A 87 -6.69 12.74 7.04
C SER A 87 -6.00 13.95 6.45
N GLY A 88 -6.20 14.23 5.19
CA GLY A 88 -5.78 15.49 4.58
C GLY A 88 -6.36 16.68 5.34
N SER A 89 -5.63 17.78 5.40
CA SER A 89 -5.99 18.97 6.19
C SER A 89 -7.20 19.74 5.63
N GLY A 90 -7.41 19.69 4.33
CA GLY A 90 -8.55 20.33 3.70
C GLY A 90 -9.82 19.50 3.70
N VAL A 91 -10.94 20.19 3.49
CA VAL A 91 -12.26 19.59 3.28
C VAL A 91 -12.82 20.21 2.00
N ASN A 92 -13.37 19.39 1.11
CA ASN A 92 -14.07 19.89 -0.08
C ASN A 92 -15.56 20.19 0.23
N ASP A 93 -16.26 20.75 -0.73
CA ASP A 93 -17.66 21.17 -0.57
C ASP A 93 -18.62 20.02 -0.23
N ALA A 94 -18.26 18.78 -0.58
CA ALA A 94 -19.01 17.57 -0.24
C ALA A 94 -18.62 16.97 1.13
N GLY A 95 -17.77 17.64 1.91
CA GLY A 95 -17.32 17.17 3.22
C GLY A 95 -16.19 16.13 3.19
N GLY A 96 -15.72 15.72 2.02
CA GLY A 96 -14.61 14.80 1.85
C GLY A 96 -13.25 15.47 2.08
N ARG A 97 -12.26 14.70 2.51
CA ARG A 97 -10.90 15.20 2.78
C ARG A 97 -10.10 15.45 1.50
N THR A 98 -9.21 16.44 1.54
CA THR A 98 -8.28 16.77 0.44
C THR A 98 -6.92 17.21 1.02
N TRP A 99 -5.87 17.08 0.21
CA TRP A 99 -4.51 17.53 0.55
C TRP A 99 -4.23 18.96 0.13
N THR A 100 -5.26 19.67 -0.35
CA THR A 100 -5.20 21.09 -0.77
C THR A 100 -4.11 21.39 -1.82
N ASN A 101 -3.71 20.39 -2.60
CA ASN A 101 -2.57 20.47 -3.53
C ASN A 101 -1.26 20.97 -2.90
N GLY A 102 -1.10 20.82 -1.56
CA GLY A 102 0.04 21.30 -0.81
C GLY A 102 0.95 20.18 -0.32
N THR A 103 2.19 20.10 -0.81
CA THR A 103 3.15 19.07 -0.35
C THR A 103 3.75 19.38 1.02
N VAL A 104 3.87 20.64 1.41
CA VAL A 104 4.44 21.05 2.70
C VAL A 104 3.51 20.68 3.84
N ASP A 105 2.23 21.02 3.70
CA ASP A 105 1.22 20.69 4.72
C ASP A 105 0.98 19.17 4.77
N ALA A 106 0.90 18.51 3.62
CA ALA A 106 0.79 17.06 3.56
C ALA A 106 1.98 16.35 4.24
N GLN A 107 3.21 16.80 4.03
CA GLN A 107 4.39 16.29 4.72
C GLN A 107 4.23 16.43 6.23
N ARG A 108 3.82 17.60 6.72
CA ARG A 108 3.60 17.86 8.14
C ARG A 108 2.57 16.89 8.75
N VAL A 109 1.44 16.68 8.07
CA VAL A 109 0.39 15.73 8.50
C VAL A 109 0.92 14.29 8.56
N ILE A 110 1.66 13.86 7.54
CA ILE A 110 2.24 12.52 7.44
C ILE A 110 3.27 12.29 8.55
N ASP A 111 4.16 13.25 8.78
CA ASP A 111 5.21 13.17 9.80
C ASP A 111 4.62 13.18 11.22
N ALA A 112 3.62 14.01 11.46
CA ALA A 112 2.91 14.04 12.74
C ALA A 112 2.15 12.71 12.99
N THR A 113 1.54 12.14 11.95
CA THR A 113 0.81 10.87 12.05
C THR A 113 1.73 9.70 12.38
N ILE A 114 2.87 9.56 11.67
CA ILE A 114 3.79 8.46 11.97
C ILE A 114 4.46 8.63 13.33
N THR A 115 4.70 9.88 13.76
CA THR A 115 5.22 10.20 15.09
C THR A 115 4.22 9.76 16.16
N ALA A 116 2.95 10.17 16.07
CA ALA A 116 1.91 9.76 17.02
C ALA A 116 1.78 8.23 17.13
N LEU A 117 1.84 7.51 16.00
CA LEU A 117 1.82 6.05 16.00
C LEU A 117 3.05 5.46 16.71
N ARG A 118 4.25 5.99 16.44
CA ARG A 118 5.50 5.56 17.07
C ARG A 118 5.52 5.84 18.56
N ASP A 119 4.99 6.97 18.99
CA ASP A 119 4.90 7.33 20.42
C ASP A 119 3.96 6.39 21.17
N LYS A 120 2.87 5.98 20.54
CA LYS A 120 1.92 5.04 21.12
C LYS A 120 2.44 3.59 21.16
N TYR A 121 3.13 3.13 20.13
CA TYR A 121 3.48 1.71 19.95
C TYR A 121 4.97 1.41 20.03
N LYS A 122 5.81 2.45 20.15
CA LYS A 122 7.26 2.37 20.39
C LYS A 122 7.99 1.45 19.38
N SER A 123 8.71 0.45 19.87
CA SER A 123 9.50 -0.48 19.06
C SER A 123 8.69 -1.41 18.16
N LYS A 124 7.36 -1.45 18.29
CA LYS A 124 6.50 -2.25 17.42
C LYS A 124 6.32 -1.64 16.02
N VAL A 125 6.65 -0.35 15.86
CA VAL A 125 6.56 0.37 14.59
C VAL A 125 7.95 0.56 14.00
N GLN A 126 8.19 0.03 12.81
CA GLN A 126 9.49 0.18 12.13
C GLN A 126 9.80 1.64 11.82
N ARG A 127 11.08 2.02 11.95
CA ARG A 127 11.53 3.38 11.66
C ARG A 127 11.82 3.62 10.17
N ARG A 128 12.17 2.57 9.42
CA ARG A 128 12.60 2.63 8.01
C ARG A 128 11.92 1.54 7.21
N GLY A 129 11.97 1.63 5.88
CA GLY A 129 11.43 0.60 5.00
C GLY A 129 9.90 0.53 5.01
N ASN A 130 9.24 1.64 5.32
CA ASN A 130 7.79 1.74 5.29
C ASN A 130 7.29 1.94 3.85
N VAL A 131 6.00 1.74 3.66
CA VAL A 131 5.35 1.87 2.36
C VAL A 131 4.44 3.09 2.37
N LEU A 132 4.63 4.01 1.42
CA LEU A 132 3.62 4.99 1.05
C LEU A 132 2.71 4.40 -0.02
N VAL A 133 1.41 4.49 0.21
CA VAL A 133 0.38 4.16 -0.77
C VAL A 133 -0.38 5.45 -1.04
N GLY A 134 -0.45 5.89 -2.28
CA GLY A 134 -1.20 7.10 -2.64
C GLY A 134 -2.12 6.86 -3.82
N PHE A 135 -3.32 7.43 -3.80
CA PHE A 135 -4.27 7.40 -4.89
C PHE A 135 -4.61 8.81 -5.37
N SER A 136 -4.59 9.05 -6.68
CA SER A 136 -5.02 10.32 -7.28
C SER A 136 -4.24 11.53 -6.69
N GLU A 137 -4.91 12.50 -6.05
CA GLU A 137 -4.24 13.58 -5.31
C GLU A 137 -3.24 13.02 -4.29
N GLY A 138 -3.60 11.96 -3.56
CA GLY A 138 -2.70 11.27 -2.64
C GLY A 138 -1.51 10.57 -3.32
N ALA A 139 -1.62 10.19 -4.59
CA ALA A 139 -0.51 9.64 -5.38
C ALA A 139 0.58 10.70 -5.61
N TRP A 140 0.16 11.91 -6.00
CA TRP A 140 1.04 13.03 -6.14
C TRP A 140 1.73 13.41 -4.82
N VAL A 141 0.96 13.45 -3.72
CA VAL A 141 1.52 13.68 -2.37
C VAL A 141 2.54 12.59 -2.02
N ALA A 142 2.19 11.30 -2.21
CA ALA A 142 3.08 10.18 -1.87
C ALA A 142 4.41 10.24 -2.64
N MET A 143 4.37 10.58 -3.93
CA MET A 143 5.58 10.72 -4.75
C MET A 143 6.48 11.85 -4.24
N ASN A 144 5.93 13.00 -3.91
CA ASN A 144 6.69 14.15 -3.43
C ASN A 144 7.23 13.95 -2.00
N VAL A 145 6.41 13.42 -1.09
CA VAL A 145 6.83 13.09 0.28
C VAL A 145 7.88 11.99 0.29
N GLY A 146 7.67 10.95 -0.53
CA GLY A 146 8.63 9.85 -0.68
C GLY A 146 9.99 10.31 -1.21
N LEU A 147 10.04 11.31 -2.10
CA LEU A 147 11.30 11.92 -2.55
C LEU A 147 12.03 12.65 -1.42
N LYS A 148 11.31 13.37 -0.55
CA LYS A 148 11.90 14.14 0.54
C LYS A 148 12.42 13.27 1.69
N ASP A 149 11.65 12.25 2.09
CA ASP A 149 12.03 11.32 3.17
C ASP A 149 12.11 9.87 2.70
N GLN A 150 13.06 9.59 1.83
CA GLN A 150 13.32 8.26 1.28
C GLN A 150 13.74 7.21 2.33
N ARG A 151 14.22 7.64 3.50
CA ARG A 151 14.61 6.69 4.58
C ARG A 151 13.40 6.12 5.29
N THR A 152 12.44 6.93 5.62
CA THR A 152 11.19 6.49 6.22
C THR A 152 10.33 5.76 5.20
N TRP A 153 10.24 6.33 3.99
CA TRP A 153 9.36 5.88 2.90
C TRP A 153 10.16 5.38 1.71
N SER A 154 10.83 4.26 1.86
CA SER A 154 11.68 3.71 0.78
C SER A 154 10.91 2.86 -0.24
N ARG A 155 9.61 2.60 -0.02
CA ARG A 155 8.78 1.74 -0.86
C ARG A 155 7.47 2.44 -1.18
N TRP A 156 7.09 2.46 -2.46
CA TRP A 156 5.90 3.20 -2.88
C TRP A 156 4.95 2.32 -3.68
N LEU A 157 3.65 2.42 -3.36
CA LEU A 157 2.55 1.92 -4.18
C LEU A 157 1.74 3.13 -4.65
N ILE A 158 1.90 3.51 -5.91
CA ILE A 158 1.29 4.71 -6.46
C ILE A 158 0.17 4.30 -7.40
N LEU A 159 -1.03 4.80 -7.13
CA LEU A 159 -2.27 4.46 -7.80
C LEU A 159 -2.79 5.67 -8.56
N GLY A 160 -2.90 5.55 -9.89
CA GLY A 160 -3.27 6.68 -10.75
C GLY A 160 -2.20 7.78 -10.74
N ALA A 161 -0.92 7.39 -10.93
CA ALA A 161 0.20 8.33 -10.95
C ALA A 161 0.14 9.24 -12.16
N SER A 162 0.45 10.54 -11.95
CA SER A 162 0.68 11.51 -13.02
C SER A 162 2.07 12.12 -12.89
N ASP A 163 2.75 12.30 -14.01
CA ASP A 163 4.01 13.03 -14.13
C ASP A 163 3.81 14.56 -14.19
N ALA A 164 2.58 15.03 -14.35
CA ALA A 164 2.26 16.44 -14.19
C ALA A 164 2.67 16.90 -12.79
N TYR A 165 3.44 17.95 -12.69
CA TYR A 165 3.94 18.51 -11.42
C TYR A 165 4.97 17.65 -10.66
N TRP A 166 5.47 16.57 -11.26
CA TRP A 166 6.58 15.80 -10.72
C TRP A 166 7.86 16.18 -11.45
N GLY A 167 8.48 17.28 -11.09
CA GLY A 167 9.65 17.85 -11.77
C GLY A 167 10.80 16.88 -12.03
N ASP A 168 11.97 17.37 -12.38
CA ASP A 168 13.15 16.51 -12.59
C ASP A 168 13.54 15.83 -11.27
N VAL A 169 13.38 14.52 -11.24
CA VAL A 169 13.68 13.69 -10.08
C VAL A 169 15.08 13.04 -10.17
N THR A 170 15.82 13.32 -11.22
CA THR A 170 17.11 12.68 -11.52
C THR A 170 18.11 12.91 -10.39
N GLU A 171 18.18 14.12 -9.85
CA GLU A 171 19.07 14.42 -8.73
C GLU A 171 18.65 13.71 -7.44
N ALA A 172 17.37 13.76 -7.08
CA ALA A 172 16.84 13.17 -5.84
C ALA A 172 16.92 11.64 -5.84
N LEU A 173 16.82 11.01 -7.01
CA LEU A 173 16.85 9.56 -7.19
C LEU A 173 18.17 9.06 -7.80
N GLY A 174 19.16 9.90 -7.95
CA GLY A 174 20.49 9.50 -8.41
C GLY A 174 21.10 8.38 -7.54
N LYS A 175 21.85 7.47 -8.17
CA LYS A 175 22.28 6.19 -7.57
C LYS A 175 22.93 6.34 -6.19
N GLU A 176 23.74 7.38 -5.98
CA GLU A 176 24.49 7.57 -4.73
C GLU A 176 23.64 8.11 -3.57
N LYS A 177 22.65 8.92 -3.88
CA LYS A 177 21.75 9.55 -2.88
C LYS A 177 20.49 8.73 -2.59
N ARG A 178 20.12 7.84 -3.50
CA ARG A 178 18.86 7.11 -3.45
C ARG A 178 18.76 6.15 -2.26
N LYS A 179 17.67 6.26 -1.54
CA LYS A 179 17.24 5.29 -0.51
C LYS A 179 15.91 4.63 -0.87
N VAL A 180 15.29 5.02 -2.00
CA VAL A 180 14.09 4.35 -2.53
C VAL A 180 14.48 2.95 -3.00
N GLU A 181 13.84 1.95 -2.40
CA GLU A 181 14.10 0.54 -2.66
C GLU A 181 13.28 0.01 -3.82
N ARG A 182 11.98 0.35 -3.86
CA ARG A 182 11.03 -0.19 -4.84
C ARG A 182 9.83 0.73 -5.04
N VAL A 183 9.33 0.79 -6.26
CA VAL A 183 8.11 1.50 -6.62
C VAL A 183 7.20 0.58 -7.42
N TYR A 184 5.94 0.49 -7.02
CA TYR A 184 4.91 -0.20 -7.78
C TYR A 184 3.87 0.83 -8.23
N LEU A 185 3.74 1.00 -9.54
CA LEU A 185 2.75 1.88 -10.16
C LEU A 185 1.59 1.01 -10.65
N LEU A 186 0.36 1.40 -10.29
CA LEU A 186 -0.83 0.68 -10.71
C LEU A 186 -1.94 1.67 -11.03
N THR A 187 -2.62 1.48 -12.15
CA THR A 187 -3.83 2.23 -12.49
C THR A 187 -4.74 1.39 -13.38
N GLY A 188 -5.96 1.87 -13.63
CA GLY A 188 -6.84 1.25 -14.59
C GLY A 188 -6.37 1.47 -16.04
N GLU A 189 -6.66 0.50 -16.90
CA GLU A 189 -6.44 0.66 -18.34
C GLU A 189 -7.28 1.78 -18.92
N ASN A 190 -8.50 1.98 -18.37
CA ASN A 190 -9.44 3.03 -18.75
C ASN A 190 -9.27 4.32 -17.93
N ASP A 191 -8.22 4.43 -17.14
CA ASP A 191 -7.91 5.64 -16.38
C ASP A 191 -7.33 6.73 -17.29
N GLY A 192 -7.86 7.94 -17.20
CA GLY A 192 -7.34 9.09 -17.95
C GLY A 192 -5.86 9.39 -17.72
N VAL A 193 -5.28 8.95 -16.60
CA VAL A 193 -3.84 9.10 -16.29
C VAL A 193 -3.01 7.83 -16.57
N ALA A 194 -3.56 6.84 -17.29
CA ALA A 194 -2.84 5.60 -17.58
C ALA A 194 -1.50 5.85 -18.29
N ARG A 195 -1.50 6.72 -19.32
CA ARG A 195 -0.30 7.11 -20.06
C ARG A 195 0.72 7.82 -19.16
N ASN A 196 0.26 8.69 -18.28
CA ASN A 196 1.11 9.39 -17.32
C ASN A 196 1.77 8.39 -16.34
N THR A 197 1.01 7.43 -15.85
CA THR A 197 1.54 6.35 -14.98
C THR A 197 2.66 5.57 -15.66
N VAL A 198 2.55 5.27 -16.95
CA VAL A 198 3.60 4.62 -17.72
C VAL A 198 4.85 5.49 -17.82
N ARG A 199 4.70 6.80 -18.14
CA ARG A 199 5.83 7.75 -18.20
C ARG A 199 6.56 7.90 -16.86
N VAL A 200 5.83 7.94 -15.74
CA VAL A 200 6.44 7.90 -14.39
C VAL A 200 7.31 6.64 -14.25
N GLY A 201 6.80 5.49 -14.70
CA GLY A 201 7.56 4.23 -14.69
C GLY A 201 8.83 4.28 -15.52
N GLU A 202 8.78 4.89 -16.70
CA GLU A 202 9.95 5.08 -17.58
C GLU A 202 10.99 6.01 -16.94
N THR A 203 10.56 7.10 -16.31
CA THR A 203 11.42 8.00 -15.56
C THR A 203 12.14 7.29 -14.43
N LEU A 204 11.42 6.49 -13.65
CA LEU A 204 12.01 5.69 -12.57
C LEU A 204 13.02 4.64 -13.08
N LYS A 205 12.73 4.01 -14.23
CA LYS A 205 13.66 3.07 -14.87
C LYS A 205 14.94 3.76 -15.32
N LYS A 206 14.85 4.96 -15.92
CA LYS A 206 16.02 5.74 -16.35
C LYS A 206 16.98 6.01 -15.19
N VAL A 207 16.48 6.33 -14.02
CA VAL A 207 17.27 6.53 -12.79
C VAL A 207 17.53 5.22 -12.02
N LYS A 208 17.26 4.07 -12.64
CA LYS A 208 17.54 2.73 -12.10
C LYS A 208 16.87 2.42 -10.77
N VAL A 209 15.69 2.98 -10.50
CA VAL A 209 14.83 2.57 -9.39
C VAL A 209 14.13 1.26 -9.76
N PRO A 210 14.16 0.23 -8.92
CA PRO A 210 13.36 -0.97 -9.12
C PRO A 210 11.87 -0.63 -9.20
N VAL A 211 11.27 -0.70 -10.37
CA VAL A 211 9.88 -0.30 -10.61
C VAL A 211 9.10 -1.38 -11.35
N LYS A 212 7.83 -1.58 -10.95
CA LYS A 212 6.84 -2.34 -11.70
C LYS A 212 5.68 -1.41 -12.06
N VAL A 213 5.17 -1.57 -13.28
CA VAL A 213 3.99 -0.84 -13.79
C VAL A 213 2.94 -1.86 -14.15
N LYS A 214 1.69 -1.66 -13.70
CA LYS A 214 0.56 -2.51 -14.02
C LYS A 214 -0.64 -1.66 -14.42
N LEU A 215 -1.16 -1.85 -15.61
CA LEU A 215 -2.47 -1.43 -16.02
C LEU A 215 -3.46 -2.57 -15.76
N VAL A 216 -4.59 -2.26 -15.12
CA VAL A 216 -5.60 -3.26 -14.76
C VAL A 216 -6.73 -3.18 -15.78
N ALA A 217 -6.94 -4.25 -16.51
CA ALA A 217 -7.98 -4.32 -17.53
C ALA A 217 -9.37 -3.99 -16.98
N GLY A 218 -10.11 -3.15 -17.72
CA GLY A 218 -11.47 -2.75 -17.38
C GLY A 218 -11.62 -1.84 -16.15
N MET A 219 -10.52 -1.44 -15.50
CA MET A 219 -10.54 -0.54 -14.34
C MET A 219 -10.38 0.91 -14.81
N GLY A 220 -11.13 1.81 -14.19
CA GLY A 220 -11.01 3.28 -14.38
C GLY A 220 -10.12 3.93 -13.33
N HIS A 221 -10.40 5.21 -13.02
CA HIS A 221 -9.72 5.99 -11.99
C HIS A 221 -10.32 5.70 -10.61
N GLU A 222 -9.96 4.56 -10.01
CA GLU A 222 -10.59 4.08 -8.78
C GLU A 222 -9.66 3.20 -7.91
N VAL A 223 -10.07 3.02 -6.65
CA VAL A 223 -9.57 1.96 -5.75
C VAL A 223 -10.72 1.00 -5.51
N PRO A 224 -10.80 -0.14 -6.23
CA PRO A 224 -11.94 -1.04 -6.21
C PRO A 224 -12.09 -1.75 -4.87
N SER A 225 -13.17 -1.46 -4.12
CA SER A 225 -13.42 -1.99 -2.78
C SER A 225 -13.72 -3.50 -2.75
N ASP A 226 -14.31 -4.03 -3.82
CA ASP A 226 -14.67 -5.44 -3.99
C ASP A 226 -13.49 -6.33 -4.39
N ARG A 227 -12.43 -5.75 -4.96
CA ARG A 227 -11.27 -6.46 -5.50
C ARG A 227 -9.95 -6.13 -4.80
N MET A 228 -9.98 -5.62 -3.56
CA MET A 228 -8.79 -5.22 -2.80
C MET A 228 -7.72 -6.32 -2.73
N ILE A 229 -8.10 -7.55 -2.40
CA ILE A 229 -7.15 -8.67 -2.23
C ILE A 229 -6.54 -9.07 -3.56
N SER A 230 -7.34 -9.28 -4.60
CA SER A 230 -6.88 -9.72 -5.92
C SER A 230 -6.02 -8.66 -6.61
N THR A 231 -6.30 -7.38 -6.38
CA THR A 231 -5.60 -6.26 -6.98
C THR A 231 -4.28 -5.94 -6.27
N TYR A 232 -4.29 -5.84 -4.92
CA TYR A 232 -3.20 -5.21 -4.16
C TYR A 232 -2.32 -6.18 -3.36
N ARG A 233 -2.73 -7.44 -3.11
CA ARG A 233 -1.91 -8.39 -2.33
C ARG A 233 -0.54 -8.65 -2.95
N ARG A 234 -0.47 -8.89 -4.26
CA ARG A 234 0.81 -9.13 -4.95
C ARG A 234 1.70 -7.88 -4.99
N PRO A 235 1.21 -6.68 -5.35
CA PRO A 235 1.96 -5.43 -5.21
C PRO A 235 2.54 -5.21 -3.81
N LEU A 236 1.73 -5.32 -2.75
CA LEU A 236 2.19 -5.16 -1.37
C LEU A 236 3.21 -6.22 -0.97
N ALA A 237 3.00 -7.48 -1.32
CA ALA A 237 3.95 -8.56 -1.07
C ALA A 237 5.31 -8.27 -1.72
N TRP A 238 5.31 -7.80 -2.97
CA TRP A 238 6.56 -7.44 -3.67
C TRP A 238 7.25 -6.24 -3.03
N LEU A 239 6.52 -5.26 -2.51
CA LEU A 239 7.08 -4.11 -1.82
C LEU A 239 7.66 -4.47 -0.45
N VAL A 240 6.97 -5.30 0.34
CA VAL A 240 7.32 -5.57 1.74
C VAL A 240 8.32 -6.71 1.89
N ASN A 241 8.19 -7.77 1.09
CA ASN A 241 9.08 -8.92 1.18
C ASN A 241 10.42 -8.59 0.52
N THR A 242 11.46 -8.42 1.33
CA THR A 242 12.83 -8.35 0.84
C THR A 242 13.20 -9.73 0.28
N PRO A 243 13.77 -9.86 -0.93
CA PRO A 243 14.42 -11.09 -1.31
C PRO A 243 15.51 -11.40 -0.28
N LYS A 244 15.51 -12.62 0.23
CA LYS A 244 16.64 -13.14 1.00
C LYS A 244 17.83 -13.32 0.07
#